data_230d0ae4b00ac0bad8a973c54c38dcfe
#
_entry.id   230d0ae4b00ac0bad8a973c54c38dcfe
#
_cell.length_a   1.000
_cell.length_b   1.000
_cell.length_c   1.000
_cell.angle_alpha   90.00
_cell.angle_beta   90.00
_cell.angle_gamma   90.00
#
_symmetry.space_group_name_H-M   'P 1'
#
loop_
_entity.id
_entity.type
_entity.pdbx_description
1 polymer ?
#
loop_
_entity_poly.entity_id
_entity_poly.type
_entity_poly.pdbx_seq_one_letter_code
_entity_poly.pdbx_strand_id
1 'polypeptide(L)'
;MSKGKINAWGIDDPKIEVESFDGYEVSVANGAVVNFNSIQFNPHSHITHTECVGHITEKVYSVNKCLKHYLFLAEVVTVAPEQIGDDFVIS
;
A
#
# COMPACT_ATOMS: atom_id res chain seq x y z
N MET A 1 -1.15 -7.58 -2.73
CA MET A 1 -0.29 -7.28 -1.58
C MET A 1 0.45 -8.55 -1.16
N SER A 2 1.76 -8.49 -1.06
CA SER A 2 2.61 -9.65 -0.73
C SER A 2 3.27 -9.42 0.62
N LYS A 3 3.04 -10.34 1.56
CA LYS A 3 3.67 -10.29 2.87
C LYS A 3 5.18 -10.49 2.75
N GLY A 4 5.98 -9.64 3.39
CA GLY A 4 7.45 -9.73 3.44
C GLY A 4 8.19 -9.40 2.15
N LYS A 5 7.50 -8.98 1.08
CA LYS A 5 8.13 -8.70 -0.21
C LYS A 5 8.24 -7.22 -0.54
N ILE A 6 7.27 -6.42 -0.12
CA ILE A 6 7.26 -4.97 -0.34
C ILE A 6 7.11 -4.32 1.02
N ASN A 7 8.16 -3.64 1.44
CA ASN A 7 8.16 -2.88 2.69
C ASN A 7 9.17 -1.74 2.58
N ALA A 8 8.64 -0.52 2.43
CA ALA A 8 9.42 0.69 2.58
C ALA A 8 9.35 1.15 4.05
N TRP A 9 10.34 1.92 4.48
CA TRP A 9 10.40 2.50 5.83
C TRP A 9 10.58 1.52 6.99
N GLY A 10 10.72 0.21 6.74
CA GLY A 10 11.03 -0.77 7.79
C GLY A 10 9.94 -0.98 8.84
N ILE A 11 8.68 -0.69 8.52
CA ILE A 11 7.56 -0.97 9.42
C ILE A 11 7.14 -2.44 9.34
N ASP A 12 6.29 -2.88 10.27
CA ASP A 12 5.77 -4.25 10.28
C ASP A 12 5.05 -4.60 8.98
N ASP A 13 5.09 -5.88 8.63
CA ASP A 13 4.38 -6.42 7.47
C ASP A 13 2.87 -6.19 7.56
N PRO A 14 2.17 -6.15 6.43
CA PRO A 14 0.72 -6.11 6.43
C PRO A 14 0.14 -7.38 7.08
N LYS A 15 -1.02 -7.24 7.71
CA LYS A 15 -1.70 -8.33 8.39
C LYS A 15 -3.04 -8.61 7.74
N ILE A 16 -3.33 -9.89 7.56
CA ILE A 16 -4.64 -10.37 7.13
C ILE A 16 -5.07 -11.41 8.16
N GLU A 17 -6.15 -11.14 8.86
CA GLU A 17 -6.62 -11.98 9.95
C GLU A 17 -8.10 -12.33 9.77
N VAL A 18 -8.44 -13.58 10.08
CA VAL A 18 -9.83 -14.01 10.10
C VAL A 18 -10.55 -13.35 11.27
N GLU A 19 -11.70 -12.75 11.04
CA GLU A 19 -12.54 -12.19 12.10
C GLU A 19 -13.19 -13.30 12.91
N SER A 20 -13.35 -13.05 14.21
CA SER A 20 -14.01 -13.94 15.15
C SER A 20 -15.11 -13.19 15.90
N PHE A 21 -16.24 -13.85 16.10
CA PHE A 21 -17.35 -13.37 16.92
C PHE A 21 -17.67 -14.42 17.96
N ASP A 22 -17.61 -14.06 19.24
CA ASP A 22 -17.87 -14.98 20.37
C ASP A 22 -17.08 -16.30 20.28
N GLY A 23 -15.79 -16.24 19.87
CA GLY A 23 -14.96 -17.41 19.69
C GLY A 23 -15.18 -18.21 18.42
N TYR A 24 -16.09 -17.76 17.56
CA TYR A 24 -16.38 -18.38 16.28
C TYR A 24 -15.64 -17.66 15.15
N GLU A 25 -14.73 -18.38 14.49
CA GLU A 25 -13.99 -17.86 13.34
C GLU A 25 -14.86 -17.85 12.08
N VAL A 26 -14.95 -16.71 11.40
CA VAL A 26 -15.74 -16.56 10.18
C VAL A 26 -14.88 -17.00 8.97
N SER A 27 -14.74 -18.29 8.82
CA SER A 27 -13.99 -18.95 7.76
C SER A 27 -14.78 -20.12 7.20
N VAL A 28 -14.88 -20.21 5.89
CA VAL A 28 -15.56 -21.35 5.23
C VAL A 28 -14.89 -22.68 5.59
N ALA A 29 -13.56 -22.69 5.74
CA ALA A 29 -12.82 -23.87 6.18
C ALA A 29 -13.25 -24.35 7.57
N ASN A 30 -13.74 -23.46 8.44
CA ASN A 30 -14.22 -23.76 9.78
C ASN A 30 -15.76 -23.83 9.87
N GLY A 31 -16.43 -23.97 8.72
CA GLY A 31 -17.87 -24.18 8.68
C GLY A 31 -18.72 -22.91 8.55
N ALA A 32 -18.12 -21.74 8.40
CA ALA A 32 -18.87 -20.50 8.16
C ALA A 32 -19.41 -20.44 6.72
N VAL A 33 -20.42 -19.62 6.51
CA VAL A 33 -21.03 -19.41 5.19
C VAL A 33 -20.12 -18.60 4.27
N VAL A 34 -19.30 -17.73 4.85
CA VAL A 34 -18.41 -16.83 4.13
C VAL A 34 -17.04 -16.76 4.80
N ASN A 35 -16.07 -16.29 4.05
CA ASN A 35 -14.79 -15.87 4.62
C ASN A 35 -14.87 -14.38 4.95
N PHE A 36 -14.45 -13.99 6.14
CA PHE A 36 -14.55 -12.61 6.61
C PHE A 36 -13.26 -12.23 7.34
N ASN A 37 -12.43 -11.45 6.66
CA ASN A 37 -11.10 -11.10 7.14
C ASN A 37 -10.97 -9.61 7.38
N SER A 38 -10.14 -9.25 8.34
CA SER A 38 -9.63 -7.89 8.50
C SER A 38 -8.26 -7.76 7.87
N ILE A 39 -7.97 -6.59 7.31
CA ILE A 39 -6.70 -6.27 6.68
C ILE A 39 -6.15 -5.02 7.32
N GLN A 40 -4.90 -5.09 7.77
CA GLN A 40 -4.14 -3.93 8.24
C GLN A 40 -2.94 -3.73 7.33
N PHE A 41 -2.81 -2.56 6.74
CA PHE A 41 -1.68 -2.22 5.90
C PHE A 41 -1.45 -0.70 5.87
N ASN A 42 -0.26 -0.32 5.47
CA ASN A 42 0.10 1.08 5.23
C ASN A 42 0.38 1.25 3.73
N PRO A 43 -0.43 2.04 3.00
CA PRO A 43 -0.24 2.22 1.56
C PRO A 43 1.16 2.74 1.18
N HIS A 44 1.72 3.64 1.99
CA HIS A 44 3.04 4.22 1.72
C HIS A 44 4.19 3.22 1.84
N SER A 45 3.99 2.13 2.57
CA SER A 45 5.03 1.12 2.82
C SER A 45 4.82 -0.18 2.09
N HIS A 46 3.58 -0.57 1.80
CA HIS A 46 3.27 -1.94 1.40
C HIS A 46 2.78 -2.10 -0.04
N ILE A 47 2.24 -1.06 -0.65
CA ILE A 47 1.63 -1.16 -1.98
C ILE A 47 1.96 0.03 -2.86
N THR A 48 1.85 -0.18 -4.17
CA THR A 48 1.78 0.92 -5.14
C THR A 48 0.48 1.69 -4.89
N HIS A 49 0.56 3.01 -4.77
CA HIS A 49 -0.55 3.84 -4.39
C HIS A 49 -0.51 5.20 -5.06
N THR A 50 -1.65 5.85 -5.07
CA THR A 50 -1.79 7.24 -5.49
C THR A 50 -1.96 8.12 -4.25
N GLU A 51 -1.30 9.25 -4.24
CA GLU A 51 -1.40 10.22 -3.16
C GLU A 51 -1.58 11.63 -3.71
N CYS A 52 -2.03 12.54 -2.86
CA CYS A 52 -2.16 13.95 -3.19
C CYS A 52 -1.29 14.80 -2.25
N VAL A 53 -1.30 16.10 -2.46
CA VAL A 53 -0.50 17.05 -1.66
C VAL A 53 -0.78 16.95 -0.15
N GLY A 54 -1.95 16.44 0.24
CA GLY A 54 -2.30 16.20 1.65
C GLY A 54 -1.33 15.29 2.39
N HIS A 55 -0.53 14.51 1.66
CA HIS A 55 0.52 13.69 2.26
C HIS A 55 1.59 14.52 2.98
N ILE A 56 1.84 15.77 2.55
CA ILE A 56 2.92 16.61 3.08
C ILE A 56 2.44 17.95 3.64
N THR A 57 1.13 18.19 3.70
CA THR A 57 0.56 19.45 4.19
C THR A 57 -0.12 19.28 5.55
N GLU A 58 -0.10 20.34 6.38
CA GLU A 58 -0.85 20.35 7.62
C GLU A 58 -2.36 20.30 7.39
N LYS A 59 -2.82 20.99 6.35
CA LYS A 59 -4.22 20.95 5.95
C LYS A 59 -4.56 19.61 5.31
N VAL A 60 -5.66 19.02 5.73
CA VAL A 60 -6.13 17.74 5.17
C VAL A 60 -6.70 17.94 3.77
N TYR A 61 -6.16 17.19 2.82
CA TYR A 61 -6.69 17.05 1.47
C TYR A 61 -6.97 15.59 1.18
N SER A 62 -8.18 15.28 0.75
CA SER A 62 -8.57 13.91 0.41
C SER A 62 -8.22 13.61 -1.04
N VAL A 63 -7.55 12.48 -1.29
CA VAL A 63 -7.25 12.02 -2.65
C VAL A 63 -8.53 11.82 -3.48
N ASN A 64 -9.62 11.41 -2.86
CA ASN A 64 -10.92 11.25 -3.53
C ASN A 64 -11.45 12.56 -4.11
N LYS A 65 -11.14 13.67 -3.47
CA LYS A 65 -11.56 15.00 -3.94
C LYS A 65 -10.57 15.62 -4.91
N CYS A 66 -9.29 15.31 -4.76
CA CYS A 66 -8.21 15.86 -5.59
C CYS A 66 -8.08 15.13 -6.93
N LEU A 67 -8.25 13.82 -6.95
CA LEU A 67 -8.11 13.01 -8.16
C LEU A 67 -9.35 13.16 -9.04
N LYS A 68 -9.17 13.71 -10.22
CA LYS A 68 -10.25 13.99 -11.19
C LYS A 68 -10.19 13.10 -12.43
N HIS A 69 -9.03 12.56 -12.73
CA HIS A 69 -8.79 11.69 -13.87
C HIS A 69 -8.16 10.39 -13.40
N TYR A 70 -8.63 9.26 -13.91
CA TYR A 70 -8.20 7.93 -13.47
C TYR A 70 -7.43 7.16 -14.53
N LEU A 71 -7.49 7.62 -15.77
CA LEU A 71 -6.80 7.00 -16.90
C LEU A 71 -5.89 8.04 -17.56
N PHE A 72 -4.63 7.65 -17.77
CA PHE A 72 -3.62 8.52 -18.34
C PHE A 72 -2.83 7.77 -19.40
N LEU A 73 -2.35 8.50 -20.41
CA LEU A 73 -1.26 8.03 -21.25
C LEU A 73 0.04 8.18 -20.47
N ALA A 74 0.83 7.14 -20.44
CA ALA A 74 2.09 7.13 -19.72
C ALA A 74 3.20 6.53 -20.58
N GLU A 75 4.42 7.02 -20.37
CA GLU A 75 5.62 6.50 -21.00
C GLU A 75 6.55 5.96 -19.91
N VAL A 76 7.04 4.75 -20.10
CA VAL A 76 8.02 4.16 -19.20
C VAL A 76 9.42 4.45 -19.72
N VAL A 77 10.22 5.13 -18.94
CA VAL A 77 11.59 5.46 -19.26
C VAL A 77 12.53 4.77 -18.29
N THR A 78 13.52 4.06 -18.84
CA THR A 78 14.58 3.46 -18.04
C THR A 78 15.71 4.47 -17.87
N VAL A 79 16.08 4.72 -16.62
CA VAL A 79 17.19 5.64 -16.29
C VAL A 79 18.22 4.85 -15.48
N ALA A 80 19.47 4.85 -15.96
CA ALA A 80 20.57 4.27 -15.21
C ALA A 80 21.13 5.33 -14.25
N PRO A 81 21.20 5.03 -12.94
CA PRO A 81 21.81 5.97 -12.00
C PRO A 81 23.34 6.06 -12.20
N GLU A 82 23.90 7.22 -11.95
CA GLU A 82 25.34 7.43 -11.92
C GLU A 82 25.85 7.27 -10.48
N GLN A 83 27.00 6.63 -10.34
CA GLN A 83 27.66 6.53 -9.04
C GLN A 83 28.52 7.77 -8.82
N ILE A 84 28.24 8.49 -7.73
CA ILE A 84 29.04 9.63 -7.27
C ILE A 84 29.47 9.34 -5.83
N GLY A 85 30.75 9.01 -5.64
CA GLY A 85 31.21 8.53 -4.34
C GLY A 85 30.57 7.22 -3.97
N ASP A 86 29.91 7.17 -2.81
CA ASP A 86 29.18 6.00 -2.33
C ASP A 86 27.68 6.01 -2.69
N ASP A 87 27.22 7.05 -3.39
CA ASP A 87 25.82 7.23 -3.74
C ASP A 87 25.56 6.98 -5.22
N PHE A 88 24.32 6.57 -5.52
CA PHE A 88 23.78 6.49 -6.88
C PHE A 88 22.78 7.62 -7.07
N VAL A 89 23.00 8.45 -8.09
CA VAL A 89 22.16 9.61 -8.37
C VAL A 89 21.62 9.57 -9.79
N ILE A 90 20.44 10.13 -9.98
CA ILE A 90 19.82 10.34 -11.29
C ILE A 90 19.93 11.84 -11.59
N SER A 91 20.62 12.16 -12.65
CA SER A 91 20.82 13.54 -13.08
C SER A 91 20.15 13.83 -14.42
#